data_c94f7d3ef8c9fd30c79b02beeaf469d7
#
_entry.id   c94f7d3ef8c9fd30c79b02beeaf469d7
#
_cell.length_a   1.000
_cell.length_b   1.000
_cell.length_c   1.000
_cell.angle_alpha   90.00
_cell.angle_beta   90.00
_cell.angle_gamma   90.00
#
_symmetry.space_group_name_H-M   'P 1'
#
loop_
_entity.id
_entity.type
_entity.pdbx_description
1 polymer ?
#
loop_
_entity_poly.entity_id
_entity_poly.type
_entity_poly.pdbx_seq_one_letter_code
_entity_poly.pdbx_strand_id
1 'polypeptide(L)'
;MSENQSPLVPYDVYETHAVHIGTNQKSSDMQRFIDKDRADGSGLHLIDINQTDARIRTVANFLSRYDPERILVVSARQYGQRPARKFAQSIGAKRIVGRFIPGTLTNPKRRTYTEPE
;
A
#
# COMPACT_ATOMS: atom_id res chain seq x y z
N MET A 1 -21.08 -4.29 0.09
CA MET A 1 -20.62 -2.91 0.22
C MET A 1 -21.74 -1.96 -0.15
N SER A 2 -21.98 -0.97 0.64
CA SER A 2 -23.06 -0.02 0.36
C SER A 2 -22.67 0.88 -0.81
N GLU A 3 -23.53 0.96 -1.81
CA GLU A 3 -23.34 1.85 -2.95
C GLU A 3 -23.39 3.33 -2.54
N ASN A 4 -23.90 3.62 -1.36
CA ASN A 4 -24.08 4.97 -0.85
C ASN A 4 -22.92 5.46 0.00
N GLN A 5 -21.85 4.67 0.16
CA GLN A 5 -20.70 5.11 0.93
C GLN A 5 -19.85 6.09 0.11
N SER A 6 -19.60 7.26 0.71
CA SER A 6 -18.67 8.21 0.13
C SER A 6 -17.25 7.61 0.13
N PRO A 7 -16.41 7.88 -0.88
CA PRO A 7 -15.03 7.43 -0.85
C PRO A 7 -14.29 8.08 0.32
N LEU A 8 -13.31 7.38 0.90
CA LEU A 8 -12.47 7.90 1.97
C LEU A 8 -11.65 9.11 1.51
N VAL A 9 -11.24 9.07 0.24
CA VAL A 9 -10.49 10.13 -0.40
C VAL A 9 -11.26 10.53 -1.67
N PRO A 10 -11.43 11.81 -1.96
CA PRO A 10 -12.10 12.24 -3.19
C PRO A 10 -11.47 11.62 -4.43
N TYR A 11 -12.28 11.25 -5.42
CA TYR A 11 -11.79 10.61 -6.64
C TYR A 11 -10.78 11.47 -7.39
N ASP A 12 -10.97 12.79 -7.41
CA ASP A 12 -10.04 13.70 -8.06
C ASP A 12 -8.66 13.68 -7.41
N VAL A 13 -8.57 13.46 -6.11
CA VAL A 13 -7.29 13.31 -5.41
C VAL A 13 -6.60 12.04 -5.83
N TYR A 14 -7.31 10.91 -5.94
CA TYR A 14 -6.74 9.67 -6.44
C TYR A 14 -6.17 9.87 -7.86
N GLU A 15 -6.91 10.52 -8.73
CA GLU A 15 -6.49 10.73 -10.12
C GLU A 15 -5.31 11.69 -10.22
N THR A 16 -5.31 12.77 -9.43
CA THR A 16 -4.21 13.74 -9.41
C THR A 16 -2.89 13.10 -9.02
N HIS A 17 -2.93 12.14 -8.10
CA HIS A 17 -1.73 11.44 -7.63
C HIS A 17 -1.42 10.17 -8.43
N ALA A 18 -2.13 9.95 -9.55
CA ALA A 18 -1.89 8.86 -10.47
C ALA A 18 -1.98 7.47 -9.82
N VAL A 19 -2.80 7.33 -8.79
CA VAL A 19 -2.97 6.06 -8.06
C VAL A 19 -3.63 5.00 -8.93
N HIS A 20 -4.38 5.41 -9.96
CA HIS A 20 -5.10 4.54 -10.88
C HIS A 20 -4.23 4.01 -12.02
N ILE A 21 -3.02 4.51 -12.20
CA ILE A 21 -2.16 4.11 -13.32
C ILE A 21 -1.32 2.90 -12.90
N GLY A 22 -1.52 1.80 -13.61
CA GLY A 22 -0.75 0.57 -13.39
C GLY A 22 0.32 0.39 -14.45
N THR A 23 0.65 -0.86 -14.73
CA THR A 23 1.66 -1.23 -15.72
C THR A 23 1.01 -2.00 -16.86
N ASN A 24 1.81 -2.38 -17.86
CA ASN A 24 1.33 -3.24 -18.94
C ASN A 24 1.26 -4.71 -18.54
N GLN A 25 1.74 -5.06 -17.36
CA GLN A 25 1.69 -6.42 -16.83
C GLN A 25 0.44 -6.60 -15.98
N LYS A 26 -0.16 -7.79 -16.07
CA LYS A 26 -1.29 -8.16 -15.23
C LYS A 26 -1.20 -9.63 -14.89
N SER A 27 -1.66 -10.00 -13.70
CA SER A 27 -1.86 -11.39 -13.31
C SER A 27 -3.35 -11.70 -13.27
N SER A 28 -3.71 -12.99 -13.35
CA SER A 28 -5.10 -13.39 -13.28
C SER A 28 -5.74 -13.02 -11.93
N ASP A 29 -4.97 -13.05 -10.86
CA ASP A 29 -5.46 -12.70 -9.53
C ASP A 29 -5.78 -11.21 -9.38
N MET A 30 -5.12 -10.36 -10.16
CA MET A 30 -5.29 -8.92 -10.08
C MET A 30 -6.36 -8.37 -11.00
N GLN A 31 -6.96 -9.21 -11.86
CA GLN A 31 -7.95 -8.73 -12.85
C GLN A 31 -9.15 -8.06 -12.18
N ARG A 32 -9.56 -8.50 -11.02
CA ARG A 32 -10.68 -7.90 -10.28
C ARG A 32 -10.43 -6.46 -9.83
N PHE A 33 -9.18 -6.02 -9.82
CA PHE A 33 -8.79 -4.66 -9.44
C PHE A 33 -8.50 -3.77 -10.64
N ILE A 34 -8.57 -4.32 -11.86
CA ILE A 34 -8.31 -3.59 -13.09
C ILE A 34 -9.61 -3.07 -13.65
N ASP A 35 -9.63 -1.78 -13.98
CA ASP A 35 -10.78 -1.15 -14.62
C ASP A 35 -10.75 -1.47 -16.10
N LYS A 36 -11.63 -2.38 -16.53
CA LYS A 36 -11.73 -2.82 -17.92
C LYS A 36 -12.42 -1.80 -18.82
N ASP A 37 -13.17 -0.89 -18.23
CA ASP A 37 -13.96 0.08 -18.97
C ASP A 37 -13.17 1.35 -19.30
N ARG A 38 -12.01 1.53 -18.67
CA ARG A 38 -11.14 2.67 -18.93
C ARG A 38 -9.90 2.21 -19.69
N ALA A 39 -9.79 2.64 -20.93
CA ALA A 39 -8.60 2.42 -21.74
C ALA A 39 -8.17 3.77 -22.30
N ASP A 40 -6.92 4.15 -22.05
CA ASP A 40 -6.36 5.41 -22.53
C ASP A 40 -5.49 5.25 -23.78
N GLY A 41 -5.38 4.01 -24.29
CA GLY A 41 -4.59 3.73 -25.49
C GLY A 41 -3.10 3.61 -25.26
N SER A 42 -2.60 3.81 -24.04
CA SER A 42 -1.18 3.72 -23.73
C SER A 42 -0.68 2.28 -23.53
N GLY A 43 -1.59 1.32 -23.46
CA GLY A 43 -1.27 -0.08 -23.16
C GLY A 43 -1.11 -0.36 -21.68
N LEU A 44 -1.23 0.64 -20.83
CA LEU A 44 -1.18 0.46 -19.38
C LEU A 44 -2.56 0.02 -18.86
N HIS A 45 -2.55 -0.87 -17.88
CA HIS A 45 -3.77 -1.26 -17.18
C HIS A 45 -4.11 -0.20 -16.14
N LEU A 46 -5.37 0.20 -16.10
CA LEU A 46 -5.84 1.16 -15.11
C LEU A 46 -6.44 0.41 -13.93
N ILE A 47 -6.06 0.84 -12.74
CA ILE A 47 -6.54 0.25 -11.49
C ILE A 47 -7.89 0.89 -11.16
N ASP A 48 -8.86 0.07 -10.77
CA ASP A 48 -10.18 0.55 -10.37
C ASP A 48 -10.09 1.28 -9.03
N ILE A 49 -10.33 2.59 -9.06
CA ILE A 49 -10.27 3.44 -7.86
C ILE A 49 -11.28 2.99 -6.81
N ASN A 50 -12.46 2.53 -7.22
CA ASN A 50 -13.46 2.03 -6.28
C ASN A 50 -12.96 0.82 -5.51
N GLN A 51 -12.23 -0.08 -6.18
CA GLN A 51 -11.62 -1.24 -5.53
C GLN A 51 -10.48 -0.84 -4.59
N THR A 52 -9.69 0.15 -4.99
CA THR A 52 -8.62 0.69 -4.14
C THR A 52 -9.21 1.28 -2.86
N ASP A 53 -10.25 2.09 -2.97
CA ASP A 53 -10.93 2.68 -1.83
C ASP A 53 -11.51 1.62 -0.90
N ALA A 54 -12.16 0.60 -1.47
CA ALA A 54 -12.71 -0.51 -0.70
C ALA A 54 -11.63 -1.28 0.07
N ARG A 55 -10.47 -1.50 -0.55
CA ARG A 55 -9.36 -2.19 0.09
C ARG A 55 -8.70 -1.35 1.18
N ILE A 56 -8.61 -0.04 0.99
CA ILE A 56 -8.12 0.85 2.05
C ILE A 56 -9.02 0.76 3.28
N ARG A 57 -10.33 0.73 3.09
CA ARG A 57 -11.28 0.56 4.21
C ARG A 57 -11.09 -0.78 4.90
N THR A 58 -10.91 -1.85 4.14
CA THR A 58 -10.68 -3.19 4.68
C THR A 58 -9.39 -3.23 5.51
N VAL A 59 -8.31 -2.65 5.00
CA VAL A 59 -7.03 -2.59 5.70
C VAL A 59 -7.13 -1.73 6.96
N ALA A 60 -7.82 -0.60 6.89
CA ALA A 60 -8.02 0.27 8.06
C ALA A 60 -8.77 -0.47 9.18
N ASN A 61 -9.82 -1.20 8.83
CA ASN A 61 -10.55 -2.00 9.81
C ASN A 61 -9.68 -3.11 10.41
N PHE A 62 -8.87 -3.75 9.59
CA PHE A 62 -7.96 -4.79 10.06
C PHE A 62 -6.90 -4.22 11.02
N LEU A 63 -6.26 -3.11 10.64
CA LEU A 63 -5.20 -2.51 11.43
C LEU A 63 -5.73 -1.87 12.73
N SER A 64 -7.01 -1.46 12.76
CA SER A 64 -7.60 -0.87 13.97
C SER A 64 -7.66 -1.83 15.15
N ARG A 65 -7.49 -3.12 14.91
CA ARG A 65 -7.48 -4.16 15.95
C ARG A 65 -6.15 -4.25 16.70
N TYR A 66 -5.13 -3.57 16.22
CA TYR A 66 -3.78 -3.65 16.78
C TYR A 66 -3.33 -2.30 17.31
N ASP A 67 -2.58 -2.29 18.39
CA ASP A 67 -1.92 -1.08 18.86
C ASP A 67 -0.86 -0.66 17.84
N PRO A 68 -0.73 0.64 17.55
CA PRO A 68 0.29 1.10 16.60
C PRO A 68 1.71 0.66 16.97
N GLU A 69 2.01 0.51 18.24
CA GLU A 69 3.31 0.02 18.71
C GLU A 69 3.63 -1.40 18.25
N ARG A 70 2.60 -2.17 17.88
CA ARG A 70 2.72 -3.55 17.41
C ARG A 70 2.72 -3.65 15.89
N ILE A 71 2.67 -2.52 15.21
CA ILE A 71 2.66 -2.48 13.74
C ILE A 71 4.03 -2.05 13.26
N LEU A 72 4.59 -2.81 12.32
CA LEU A 72 5.85 -2.50 11.66
C LEU A 72 5.58 -2.27 10.19
N VAL A 73 5.92 -1.07 9.71
CA VAL A 73 5.75 -0.70 8.30
C VAL A 73 7.10 -0.83 7.60
N VAL A 74 7.14 -1.65 6.56
CA VAL A 74 8.40 -1.98 5.88
C VAL A 74 8.32 -1.60 4.40
N SER A 75 9.33 -0.90 3.90
CA SER A 75 9.53 -0.70 2.47
C SER A 75 11.02 -0.66 2.16
N ALA A 76 11.49 -1.67 1.45
CA ALA A 76 12.85 -1.72 0.95
C ALA A 76 12.99 -1.04 -0.41
N ARG A 77 11.90 -0.90 -1.16
CA ARG A 77 11.91 -0.23 -2.46
C ARG A 77 11.95 1.27 -2.32
N GLN A 78 12.77 1.90 -3.15
CA GLN A 78 12.97 3.35 -3.10
C GLN A 78 11.66 4.13 -3.25
N TYR A 79 10.80 3.74 -4.17
CA TYR A 79 9.54 4.44 -4.42
C TYR A 79 8.51 4.25 -3.32
N GLY A 80 8.64 3.22 -2.50
CA GLY A 80 7.74 2.96 -1.38
C GLY A 80 8.19 3.55 -0.06
N GLN A 81 9.43 4.06 0.02
CA GLN A 81 9.99 4.50 1.31
C GLN A 81 9.28 5.73 1.88
N ARG A 82 9.03 6.73 1.04
CA ARG A 82 8.37 7.96 1.50
C ARG A 82 6.91 7.72 1.94
N PRO A 83 6.08 7.01 1.14
CA PRO A 83 4.74 6.65 1.60
C PRO A 83 4.74 5.81 2.88
N ALA A 84 5.65 4.84 3.01
CA ALA A 84 5.74 4.00 4.20
C ALA A 84 6.12 4.82 5.43
N ARG A 85 7.09 5.74 5.29
CA ARG A 85 7.49 6.63 6.38
C ARG A 85 6.34 7.52 6.82
N LYS A 86 5.63 8.12 5.87
CA LYS A 86 4.50 9.00 6.18
C LYS A 86 3.37 8.25 6.85
N PHE A 87 3.07 7.05 6.37
CA PHE A 87 2.04 6.21 6.96
C PHE A 87 2.39 5.83 8.40
N ALA A 88 3.64 5.37 8.63
CA ALA A 88 4.09 5.00 9.96
C ALA A 88 4.03 6.18 10.94
N GLN A 89 4.46 7.38 10.50
CA GLN A 89 4.39 8.58 11.32
C GLN A 89 2.95 8.95 11.66
N SER A 90 2.03 8.78 10.69
CA SER A 90 0.63 9.17 10.87
C SER A 90 -0.09 8.33 11.90
N ILE A 91 0.27 7.04 12.03
CA ILE A 91 -0.37 6.13 13.00
C ILE A 91 0.49 5.88 14.24
N GLY A 92 1.71 6.40 14.29
CA GLY A 92 2.61 6.15 15.41
C GLY A 92 3.24 4.77 15.42
N ALA A 93 3.35 4.13 14.25
CA ALA A 93 3.96 2.81 14.11
C ALA A 93 5.47 2.91 13.88
N LYS A 94 6.17 1.82 14.14
CA LYS A 94 7.58 1.70 13.79
C LYS A 94 7.74 1.44 12.30
N ARG A 95 8.88 1.81 11.75
CA ARG A 95 9.12 1.67 10.32
C ARG A 95 10.53 1.16 10.02
N ILE A 96 10.64 0.43 8.94
CA ILE A 96 11.91 0.10 8.30
C ILE A 96 11.80 0.60 6.86
N VAL A 97 12.55 1.65 6.54
CA VAL A 97 12.60 2.22 5.19
C VAL A 97 14.03 2.17 4.71
N GLY A 98 14.27 1.40 3.67
CA GLY A 98 15.59 1.14 3.14
C GLY A 98 15.91 -0.34 3.16
N ARG A 99 17.19 -0.67 3.23
CA ARG A 99 17.63 -2.05 3.17
C ARG A 99 17.15 -2.85 4.38
N PHE A 100 16.54 -3.99 4.10
CA PHE A 100 16.16 -4.96 5.12
C PHE A 100 17.22 -6.06 5.12
N ILE A 101 18.05 -6.10 6.15
CA ILE A 101 19.17 -7.05 6.22
C ILE A 101 18.63 -8.47 6.37
N PRO A 102 19.07 -9.43 5.51
CA PRO A 102 18.61 -10.81 5.63
C PRO A 102 18.89 -11.39 7.03
N GLY A 103 17.93 -12.10 7.57
CA GLY A 103 18.06 -12.72 8.87
C GLY A 103 17.65 -11.83 10.04
N THR A 104 17.23 -10.59 9.79
CA THR A 104 16.80 -9.66 10.87
C THR A 104 15.69 -10.25 11.73
N LEU A 105 14.68 -10.88 11.09
CA LEU A 105 13.55 -11.48 11.81
C LEU A 105 13.72 -12.97 12.05
N THR A 106 14.58 -13.63 11.30
CA THR A 106 14.63 -15.10 11.29
C THR A 106 15.86 -15.68 11.98
N ASN A 107 16.92 -14.91 12.18
CA ASN A 107 18.17 -15.40 12.73
C ASN A 107 18.59 -14.58 13.97
N PRO A 108 18.27 -15.06 15.19
CA PRO A 108 18.60 -14.31 16.40
C PRO A 108 20.11 -14.21 16.69
N LYS A 109 20.93 -15.05 16.03
CA LYS A 109 22.38 -15.06 16.22
C LYS A 109 23.11 -14.11 15.27
N ARG A 110 22.39 -13.42 14.39
CA ARG A 110 23.01 -12.51 13.44
C ARG A 110 23.56 -11.28 14.17
N ARG A 111 24.80 -10.90 13.84
CA ARG A 111 25.47 -9.76 14.47
C ARG A 111 24.95 -8.40 13.97
N THR A 112 24.51 -8.37 12.71
CA THR A 112 24.02 -7.16 12.08
C THR A 112 22.58 -7.38 11.64
N TYR A 113 21.69 -6.47 12.01
CA TYR A 113 20.28 -6.52 11.61
C TYR A 113 19.74 -5.10 11.43
N THR A 114 18.62 -5.00 10.74
CA THR A 114 17.95 -3.72 10.52
C THR A 114 17.16 -3.34 11.77
N GLU A 115 17.38 -2.15 12.30
CA GLU A 115 16.63 -1.65 13.44
C GLU A 115 15.46 -0.78 12.94
N PRO A 116 14.24 -1.02 13.46
CA PRO A 116 13.10 -0.14 13.15
C PRO A 116 13.29 1.26 13.72
N GLU A 117 12.82 2.23 12.98
CA GLU A 117 12.77 3.62 13.42
C GLU A 117 11.43 3.98 14.07
#